data_e83be0fa4b615a32a40281efbc591062
#
_entry.id   e83be0fa4b615a32a40281efbc591062
#
_cell.length_a   1.000
_cell.length_b   1.000
_cell.length_c   1.000
_cell.angle_alpha   90.00
_cell.angle_beta   90.00
_cell.angle_gamma   90.00
#
_symmetry.space_group_name_H-M   'P 1'
#
loop_
_entity.id
_entity.type
_entity.pdbx_description
1 polymer ?
#
loop_
_entity_poly.entity_id
_entity_poly.type
_entity_poly.pdbx_seq_one_letter_code
_entity_poly.pdbx_strand_id
1 'polypeptide(L)'
;MISYIMKKIELPKKIPVFPLSNFIIFPKTTVPLNIFEPRYIDMINESMKSNKLIGMIQPRNLNNEQLIPKLHNIGCLGKIVSFKETEDGRYLVELKGLIRFEIIEEIKSDKKYREFEVNFQNFYQDLNEKKEELKFSDLELIFKDLKSLFEKRGFIINWKELEKQ
;
A
#
# COMPACT_ATOMS: atom_id res chain seq x y z
N MET A 1 21.23 14.31 10.54
CA MET A 1 20.74 14.04 9.15
C MET A 1 19.33 13.42 9.12
N ILE A 2 19.01 12.45 9.98
CA ILE A 2 17.65 11.87 10.13
C ILE A 2 16.59 12.94 10.49
N SER A 3 16.94 13.91 11.33
CA SER A 3 16.06 15.02 11.76
C SER A 3 15.65 15.98 10.63
N TYR A 4 16.42 16.06 9.54
CA TYR A 4 16.16 16.97 8.41
C TYR A 4 15.15 16.37 7.41
N ILE A 5 15.18 15.05 7.25
CA ILE A 5 14.24 14.32 6.35
C ILE A 5 12.86 14.21 6.98
N MET A 6 12.79 14.03 8.32
CA MET A 6 11.52 13.99 9.06
C MET A 6 10.73 15.31 9.00
N LYS A 7 11.38 16.45 8.71
CA LYS A 7 10.72 17.76 8.58
C LYS A 7 9.89 17.91 7.30
N LYS A 8 9.99 16.98 6.34
CA LYS A 8 9.36 17.10 5.01
C LYS A 8 8.07 16.31 4.84
N ILE A 9 7.79 15.34 5.71
CA ILE A 9 6.55 14.55 5.66
C ILE A 9 5.96 14.51 7.07
N GLU A 10 4.93 15.29 7.29
CA GLU A 10 4.13 15.20 8.51
C GLU A 10 3.25 13.95 8.40
N LEU A 11 3.59 12.91 9.18
CA LEU A 11 2.85 11.66 9.21
C LEU A 11 1.60 11.83 10.09
N PRO A 12 0.40 11.66 9.52
CA PRO A 12 -0.84 11.85 10.25
C PRO A 12 -1.10 10.68 11.20
N LYS A 13 -1.62 10.94 12.39
CA LYS A 13 -2.06 9.89 13.31
C LYS A 13 -3.33 9.17 12.86
N LYS A 14 -4.15 9.86 12.06
CA LYS A 14 -5.42 9.39 11.52
C LYS A 14 -5.36 9.41 10.01
N ILE A 15 -5.74 8.29 9.38
CA ILE A 15 -5.76 8.15 7.92
C ILE A 15 -7.04 7.49 7.42
N PRO A 16 -7.55 7.88 6.24
CA PRO A 16 -8.53 7.10 5.51
C PRO A 16 -7.85 5.84 4.96
N VAL A 17 -8.56 4.72 4.99
CA VAL A 17 -8.00 3.43 4.59
C VAL A 17 -8.80 2.82 3.45
N PHE A 18 -8.08 2.37 2.43
CA PHE A 18 -8.59 1.65 1.27
C PHE A 18 -8.27 0.15 1.40
N PRO A 19 -9.24 -0.68 1.81
CA PRO A 19 -9.08 -2.12 1.79
C PRO A 19 -9.10 -2.65 0.35
N LEU A 20 -8.02 -3.28 -0.08
CA LEU A 20 -7.94 -3.88 -1.41
C LEU A 20 -7.40 -5.30 -1.33
N SER A 21 -8.20 -6.25 -1.84
CA SER A 21 -7.88 -7.67 -1.88
C SER A 21 -6.81 -7.96 -2.94
N ASN A 22 -5.95 -8.93 -2.67
CA ASN A 22 -4.95 -9.44 -3.63
C ASN A 22 -3.97 -8.39 -4.16
N PHE A 23 -3.80 -7.28 -3.44
CA PHE A 23 -2.91 -6.22 -3.85
C PHE A 23 -2.16 -5.63 -2.65
N ILE A 24 -0.85 -5.47 -2.78
CA ILE A 24 0.03 -4.87 -1.77
C ILE A 24 0.82 -3.75 -2.42
N ILE A 25 0.87 -2.59 -1.74
CA ILE A 25 1.79 -1.52 -2.09
C ILE A 25 2.97 -1.53 -1.12
N PHE A 26 4.17 -1.32 -1.66
CA PHE A 26 5.38 -1.18 -0.88
C PHE A 26 5.85 0.28 -0.83
N PRO A 27 6.59 0.68 0.22
CA PRO A 27 7.28 1.97 0.23
C PRO A 27 8.13 2.16 -1.03
N LYS A 28 8.13 3.40 -1.56
CA LYS A 28 8.85 3.82 -2.79
C LYS A 28 8.33 3.26 -4.11
N THR A 29 7.32 2.40 -4.12
CA THR A 29 6.67 1.95 -5.35
C THR A 29 5.50 2.85 -5.70
N THR A 30 5.17 2.95 -6.99
CA THR A 30 3.98 3.66 -7.48
C THR A 30 3.06 2.67 -8.17
N VAL A 31 1.77 2.76 -7.86
CA VAL A 31 0.77 1.83 -8.37
C VAL A 31 -0.43 2.59 -8.93
N PRO A 32 -0.97 2.17 -10.09
CA PRO A 32 -2.20 2.72 -10.64
C PRO A 32 -3.40 2.07 -9.96
N LEU A 33 -4.39 2.88 -9.61
CA LEU A 33 -5.67 2.47 -9.04
C LEU A 33 -6.80 2.98 -9.92
N ASN A 34 -7.79 2.13 -10.18
CA ASN A 34 -9.03 2.51 -10.84
C ASN A 34 -10.15 2.50 -9.79
N ILE A 35 -10.60 3.69 -9.39
CA ILE A 35 -11.58 3.89 -8.32
C ILE A 35 -12.93 4.18 -8.93
N PHE A 36 -13.93 3.36 -8.60
CA PHE A 36 -15.31 3.48 -9.12
C PHE A 36 -16.38 3.33 -8.04
N GLU A 37 -16.04 2.78 -6.87
CA GLU A 37 -17.01 2.67 -5.77
C GLU A 37 -17.26 4.05 -5.14
N PRO A 38 -18.53 4.47 -4.96
CA PRO A 38 -18.84 5.82 -4.44
C PRO A 38 -18.15 6.18 -3.12
N ARG A 39 -18.05 5.22 -2.19
CA ARG A 39 -17.36 5.45 -0.91
C ARG A 39 -15.88 5.78 -1.08
N TYR A 40 -15.20 5.22 -2.07
CA TYR A 40 -13.78 5.49 -2.32
C TYR A 40 -13.58 6.72 -3.20
N ILE A 41 -14.56 7.07 -4.06
CA ILE A 41 -14.61 8.37 -4.74
C ILE A 41 -14.69 9.49 -3.69
N ASP A 42 -15.58 9.37 -2.70
CA ASP A 42 -15.69 10.32 -1.58
C ASP A 42 -14.36 10.43 -0.81
N MET A 43 -13.71 9.29 -0.52
CA MET A 43 -12.41 9.23 0.15
C MET A 43 -11.31 9.96 -0.64
N ILE A 44 -11.20 9.74 -1.95
CA ILE A 44 -10.22 10.41 -2.80
C ILE A 44 -10.50 11.91 -2.83
N ASN A 45 -11.75 12.33 -3.01
CA ASN A 45 -12.14 13.74 -3.03
C ASN A 45 -11.75 14.46 -1.76
N GLU A 46 -11.98 13.85 -0.59
CA GLU A 46 -11.58 14.46 0.69
C GLU A 46 -10.04 14.47 0.86
N SER A 47 -9.37 13.38 0.46
CA SER A 47 -7.92 13.31 0.53
C SER A 47 -7.25 14.34 -0.39
N MET A 48 -7.79 14.58 -1.58
CA MET A 48 -7.28 15.59 -2.51
C MET A 48 -7.39 17.02 -1.99
N LYS A 49 -8.39 17.31 -1.14
CA LYS A 49 -8.57 18.61 -0.48
C LYS A 49 -7.64 18.81 0.74
N SER A 50 -6.96 17.76 1.18
CA SER A 50 -6.10 17.77 2.37
C SER A 50 -4.64 17.46 2.03
N ASN A 51 -4.10 16.42 2.63
CA ASN A 51 -2.68 16.04 2.51
C ASN A 51 -2.40 15.04 1.37
N LYS A 52 -3.43 14.57 0.65
CA LYS A 52 -3.37 13.57 -0.43
C LYS A 52 -2.84 12.20 0.04
N LEU A 53 -3.07 11.86 1.30
CA LEU A 53 -2.61 10.60 1.90
C LEU A 53 -3.77 9.64 2.10
N ILE A 54 -3.57 8.38 1.70
CA ILE A 54 -4.48 7.27 1.96
C ILE A 54 -3.68 6.03 2.37
N GLY A 55 -4.24 5.21 3.26
CA GLY A 55 -3.66 3.94 3.65
C GLY A 55 -4.19 2.80 2.79
N MET A 56 -3.33 1.97 2.23
CA MET A 56 -3.73 0.71 1.61
C MET A 56 -3.46 -0.46 2.55
N ILE A 57 -4.43 -1.37 2.64
CA ILE A 57 -4.35 -2.54 3.51
C ILE A 57 -5.14 -3.71 2.92
N GLN A 58 -4.74 -4.94 3.24
CA GLN A 58 -5.49 -6.12 2.82
C GLN A 58 -6.54 -6.54 3.84
N PRO A 59 -7.73 -6.99 3.40
CA PRO A 59 -8.65 -7.73 4.26
C PRO A 59 -8.06 -9.11 4.60
N ARG A 60 -8.30 -9.59 5.84
CA ARG A 60 -7.76 -10.87 6.33
C ARG A 60 -8.41 -12.09 5.67
N ASN A 61 -9.72 -12.02 5.40
CA ASN A 61 -10.50 -13.13 4.85
C ASN A 61 -11.31 -12.65 3.66
N LEU A 62 -11.09 -13.28 2.50
CA LEU A 62 -11.83 -13.02 1.27
C LEU A 62 -13.19 -13.78 1.23
N ASN A 63 -13.35 -14.82 2.05
CA ASN A 63 -14.45 -15.78 1.98
C ASN A 63 -15.54 -15.57 3.03
N ASN A 64 -15.47 -14.52 3.84
CA ASN A 64 -16.51 -14.25 4.83
C ASN A 64 -17.58 -13.33 4.23
N GLU A 65 -18.82 -13.75 4.31
CA GLU A 65 -20.05 -12.99 4.02
C GLU A 65 -20.24 -11.76 4.94
N GLN A 66 -19.19 -11.35 5.66
CA GLN A 66 -19.23 -10.19 6.51
C GLN A 66 -19.22 -8.92 5.65
N LEU A 67 -20.28 -8.12 5.80
CA LEU A 67 -20.42 -6.79 5.18
C LEU A 67 -19.21 -5.88 5.42
N ILE A 68 -18.48 -6.07 6.52
CA ILE A 68 -17.28 -5.31 6.90
C ILE A 68 -16.15 -6.31 7.17
N PRO A 69 -15.20 -6.48 6.25
CA PRO A 69 -14.11 -7.43 6.44
C PRO A 69 -13.13 -6.95 7.53
N LYS A 70 -12.63 -7.92 8.32
CA LYS A 70 -11.49 -7.67 9.21
C LYS A 70 -10.24 -7.38 8.36
N LEU A 71 -9.43 -6.43 8.78
CA LEU A 71 -8.20 -6.05 8.09
C LEU A 71 -6.97 -6.71 8.71
N HIS A 72 -5.89 -6.83 7.93
CA HIS A 72 -4.58 -7.08 8.48
C HIS A 72 -4.14 -5.90 9.36
N ASN A 73 -3.18 -6.12 10.25
CA ASN A 73 -2.73 -5.05 11.15
C ASN A 73 -1.79 -4.05 10.46
N ILE A 74 -1.08 -4.50 9.43
CA ILE A 74 -0.06 -3.71 8.75
C ILE A 74 -0.53 -3.36 7.35
N GLY A 75 -0.45 -2.08 7.01
CA GLY A 75 -0.68 -1.53 5.69
C GLY A 75 0.45 -0.59 5.25
N CYS A 76 0.26 0.08 4.13
CA CYS A 76 1.21 1.08 3.62
C CYS A 76 0.48 2.40 3.33
N LEU A 77 0.99 3.48 3.89
CA LEU A 77 0.56 4.84 3.58
C LEU A 77 1.07 5.22 2.21
N GLY A 78 0.19 5.68 1.35
CA GLY A 78 0.51 6.19 0.03
C GLY A 78 0.09 7.63 -0.15
N LYS A 79 0.81 8.34 -1.04
CA LYS A 79 0.48 9.69 -1.48
C LYS A 79 -0.06 9.65 -2.90
N ILE A 80 -1.18 10.31 -3.12
CA ILE A 80 -1.75 10.52 -4.46
C ILE A 80 -0.81 11.48 -5.21
N VAL A 81 -0.16 10.96 -6.28
CA VAL A 81 0.80 11.71 -7.09
C VAL A 81 0.24 12.08 -8.46
N SER A 82 -0.76 11.34 -8.93
CA SER A 82 -1.49 11.63 -10.16
C SER A 82 -2.98 11.34 -9.96
N PHE A 83 -3.83 12.15 -10.57
CA PHE A 83 -5.28 12.01 -10.52
C PHE A 83 -5.91 12.43 -11.84
N LYS A 84 -6.80 11.59 -12.35
CA LYS A 84 -7.60 11.87 -13.55
C LYS A 84 -9.01 11.32 -13.37
N GLU A 85 -10.02 12.13 -13.59
CA GLU A 85 -11.40 11.69 -13.73
C GLU A 85 -11.65 11.27 -15.19
N THR A 86 -12.32 10.14 -15.35
CA THR A 86 -12.73 9.63 -16.68
C THR A 86 -14.15 10.07 -17.00
N GLU A 87 -14.53 10.01 -18.28
CA GLU A 87 -15.86 10.43 -18.75
C GLU A 87 -17.01 9.61 -18.13
N ASP A 88 -16.74 8.40 -17.70
CA ASP A 88 -17.70 7.51 -17.02
C ASP A 88 -17.72 7.68 -15.48
N GLY A 89 -17.04 8.71 -14.96
CA GLY A 89 -17.06 9.07 -13.53
C GLY A 89 -16.15 8.22 -12.65
N ARG A 90 -15.24 7.43 -13.23
CA ARG A 90 -14.20 6.71 -12.46
C ARG A 90 -13.00 7.62 -12.23
N TYR A 91 -12.20 7.28 -11.22
CA TYR A 91 -10.97 7.98 -10.91
C TYR A 91 -9.76 7.08 -11.19
N LEU A 92 -8.89 7.51 -12.08
CA LEU A 92 -7.57 6.93 -12.28
C LEU A 92 -6.59 7.68 -11.37
N VAL A 93 -6.02 6.96 -10.42
CA VAL A 93 -5.15 7.53 -9.38
C VAL A 93 -3.83 6.79 -9.39
N GLU A 94 -2.71 7.52 -9.38
CA GLU A 94 -1.42 6.94 -9.08
C GLU A 94 -1.09 7.19 -7.60
N LEU A 95 -0.87 6.10 -6.88
CA LEU A 95 -0.53 6.12 -5.46
C LEU A 95 0.92 5.72 -5.27
N LYS A 96 1.74 6.63 -4.71
CA LYS A 96 3.13 6.37 -4.34
C LYS A 96 3.21 5.94 -2.87
N GLY A 97 3.66 4.72 -2.60
CA GLY A 97 3.91 4.21 -1.26
C GLY A 97 5.02 4.99 -0.56
N LEU A 98 4.76 5.36 0.69
CA LEU A 98 5.67 6.15 1.51
C LEU A 98 6.29 5.34 2.65
N ILE A 99 5.45 4.79 3.52
CA ILE A 99 5.84 4.14 4.76
C ILE A 99 4.77 3.14 5.19
N ARG A 100 5.16 2.02 5.77
CA ARG A 100 4.22 1.09 6.41
C ARG A 100 3.64 1.70 7.67
N PHE A 101 2.46 1.26 8.03
CA PHE A 101 1.80 1.62 9.29
C PHE A 101 1.20 0.39 9.94
N GLU A 102 1.00 0.47 11.25
CA GLU A 102 0.23 -0.47 12.03
C GLU A 102 -1.09 0.18 12.46
N ILE A 103 -2.21 -0.54 12.31
CA ILE A 103 -3.52 -0.10 12.79
C ILE A 103 -3.53 -0.17 14.32
N ILE A 104 -3.97 0.91 14.98
CA ILE A 104 -4.27 0.94 16.41
C ILE A 104 -5.74 0.64 16.62
N GLU A 105 -6.63 1.51 16.11
CA GLU A 105 -8.08 1.35 16.25
C GLU A 105 -8.83 1.97 15.08
N GLU A 106 -10.06 1.50 14.85
CA GLU A 106 -10.97 2.07 13.86
C GLU A 106 -11.73 3.25 14.48
N ILE A 107 -11.71 4.37 13.78
CA ILE A 107 -12.39 5.59 14.20
C ILE A 107 -13.82 5.55 13.70
N LYS A 108 -14.79 5.61 14.61
CA LYS A 108 -16.20 5.75 14.24
C LYS A 108 -16.45 7.14 13.66
N SER A 109 -16.97 7.19 12.44
CA SER A 109 -17.33 8.42 11.74
C SER A 109 -18.56 8.19 10.87
N ASP A 110 -19.21 9.27 10.45
CA ASP A 110 -20.37 9.22 9.53
C ASP A 110 -19.94 9.05 8.05
N LYS A 111 -18.64 8.88 7.80
CA LYS A 111 -18.09 8.70 6.45
C LYS A 111 -18.42 7.32 5.91
N LYS A 112 -18.60 7.24 4.60
CA LYS A 112 -18.86 5.98 3.91
C LYS A 112 -17.63 5.07 3.79
N TYR A 113 -16.44 5.61 4.05
CA TYR A 113 -15.16 4.91 4.06
C TYR A 113 -14.59 4.83 5.48
N ARG A 114 -13.68 3.91 5.70
CA ARG A 114 -13.11 3.63 7.02
C ARG A 114 -11.91 4.53 7.30
N GLU A 115 -11.79 4.98 8.54
CA GLU A 115 -10.64 5.73 9.05
C GLU A 115 -10.05 5.03 10.25
N PHE A 116 -8.74 5.08 10.38
CA PHE A 116 -8.02 4.41 11.47
C PHE A 116 -7.02 5.34 12.11
N GLU A 117 -6.86 5.21 13.43
CA GLU A 117 -5.67 5.65 14.12
C GLU A 117 -4.55 4.67 13.83
N VAL A 118 -3.34 5.19 13.52
CA VAL A 118 -2.22 4.39 13.05
C VAL A 118 -0.90 4.79 13.72
N ASN A 119 0.03 3.84 13.74
CA ASN A 119 1.38 4.02 14.25
C ASN A 119 2.43 3.70 13.17
N PHE A 120 3.48 4.52 13.10
CA PHE A 120 4.58 4.38 12.14
C PHE A 120 5.93 4.02 12.80
N GLN A 121 5.99 3.93 14.12
CA GLN A 121 7.26 3.84 14.87
C GLN A 121 8.17 2.71 14.41
N ASN A 122 7.60 1.55 14.10
CA ASN A 122 8.36 0.37 13.69
C ASN A 122 8.86 0.43 12.23
N PHE A 123 8.50 1.48 11.47
CA PHE A 123 8.70 1.52 10.03
C PHE A 123 9.42 2.78 9.53
N TYR A 124 9.98 3.61 10.39
CA TYR A 124 10.69 4.83 9.97
C TYR A 124 11.87 4.58 9.02
N GLN A 125 12.43 3.37 9.00
CA GLN A 125 13.46 2.97 8.05
C GLN A 125 12.95 2.98 6.59
N ASP A 126 11.63 2.85 6.35
CA ASP A 126 11.06 2.89 5.01
C ASP A 126 11.25 4.26 4.34
N LEU A 127 11.41 5.33 5.13
CA LEU A 127 11.68 6.69 4.67
C LEU A 127 13.15 6.94 4.29
N ASN A 128 14.07 6.03 4.62
CA ASN A 128 15.48 6.19 4.31
C ASN A 128 15.71 6.07 2.81
N GLU A 129 16.42 7.04 2.22
CA GLU A 129 16.76 7.04 0.80
C GLU A 129 17.94 6.11 0.46
N LYS A 130 18.62 5.56 1.45
CA LYS A 130 19.71 4.62 1.20
C LYS A 130 19.17 3.38 0.52
N LYS A 131 19.53 3.17 -0.73
CA LYS A 131 19.44 1.87 -1.39
C LYS A 131 20.38 0.95 -0.59
N GLU A 132 19.82 -0.01 0.13
CA GLU A 132 20.60 -1.17 0.54
C GLU A 132 20.98 -1.87 -0.77
N GLU A 133 22.28 -1.89 -1.08
CA GLU A 133 22.76 -2.70 -2.18
C GLU A 133 22.50 -4.17 -1.82
N LEU A 134 21.56 -4.78 -2.54
CA LEU A 134 21.32 -6.21 -2.43
C LEU A 134 22.63 -6.91 -2.83
N LYS A 135 23.21 -7.69 -1.93
CA LYS A 135 24.35 -8.51 -2.26
C LYS A 135 23.91 -9.60 -3.23
N PHE A 136 24.77 -9.96 -4.15
CA PHE A 136 24.48 -10.99 -5.17
C PHE A 136 24.02 -12.32 -4.53
N SER A 137 24.61 -12.68 -3.38
CA SER A 137 24.21 -13.83 -2.56
C SER A 137 22.75 -13.78 -2.07
N ASP A 138 22.22 -12.57 -1.79
CA ASP A 138 20.85 -12.41 -1.31
C ASP A 138 19.86 -12.60 -2.48
N LEU A 139 20.23 -12.17 -3.68
CA LEU A 139 19.44 -12.39 -4.90
C LEU A 139 19.34 -13.87 -5.25
N GLU A 140 20.43 -14.63 -5.19
CA GLU A 140 20.43 -16.07 -5.44
C GLU A 140 19.50 -16.81 -4.45
N LEU A 141 19.54 -16.44 -3.18
CA LEU A 141 18.67 -17.02 -2.17
C LEU A 141 17.19 -16.70 -2.45
N ILE A 142 16.88 -15.45 -2.78
CA ILE A 142 15.52 -15.01 -3.14
C ILE A 142 15.01 -15.78 -4.37
N PHE A 143 15.82 -15.90 -5.42
CA PHE A 143 15.45 -16.67 -6.62
C PHE A 143 15.19 -18.14 -6.30
N LYS A 144 16.01 -18.76 -5.46
CA LYS A 144 15.83 -20.14 -5.01
C LYS A 144 14.53 -20.34 -4.26
N ASP A 145 14.20 -19.43 -3.36
CA ASP A 145 12.98 -19.49 -2.56
C ASP A 145 11.73 -19.25 -3.42
N LEU A 146 11.78 -18.29 -4.35
CA LEU A 146 10.73 -18.06 -5.33
C LEU A 146 10.49 -19.27 -6.20
N LYS A 147 11.56 -19.88 -6.73
CA LYS A 147 11.47 -21.09 -7.54
C LYS A 147 10.77 -22.21 -6.80
N SER A 148 11.19 -22.48 -5.55
CA SER A 148 10.57 -23.48 -4.69
C SER A 148 9.09 -23.20 -4.43
N LEU A 149 8.73 -21.95 -4.21
CA LEU A 149 7.34 -21.51 -3.97
C LEU A 149 6.45 -21.75 -5.21
N PHE A 150 6.92 -21.38 -6.39
CA PHE A 150 6.17 -21.53 -7.64
C PHE A 150 6.02 -23.01 -8.02
N GLU A 151 7.08 -23.81 -7.89
CA GLU A 151 7.03 -25.25 -8.12
C GLU A 151 6.02 -25.95 -7.20
N LYS A 152 6.02 -25.61 -5.90
CA LYS A 152 5.03 -26.13 -4.94
C LYS A 152 3.59 -25.75 -5.27
N ARG A 153 3.37 -24.65 -5.96
CA ARG A 153 2.04 -24.20 -6.39
C ARG A 153 1.67 -24.64 -7.81
N GLY A 154 2.50 -25.44 -8.46
CA GLY A 154 2.25 -25.98 -9.80
C GLY A 154 2.45 -24.97 -10.94
N PHE A 155 3.11 -23.85 -10.70
CA PHE A 155 3.44 -22.89 -11.76
C PHE A 155 4.72 -23.31 -12.48
N ILE A 156 4.67 -23.34 -13.81
CA ILE A 156 5.84 -23.58 -14.67
C ILE A 156 6.35 -22.23 -15.16
N ILE A 157 7.52 -21.82 -14.69
CA ILE A 157 8.16 -20.56 -15.08
C ILE A 157 9.49 -20.86 -15.78
N ASN A 158 9.75 -20.15 -16.88
CA ASN A 158 11.02 -20.22 -17.58
C ASN A 158 12.09 -19.35 -16.87
N TRP A 159 12.71 -19.90 -15.85
CA TRP A 159 13.72 -19.20 -15.02
C TRP A 159 14.93 -18.73 -15.82
N LYS A 160 15.31 -19.44 -16.91
CA LYS A 160 16.46 -19.08 -17.76
C LYS A 160 16.26 -17.76 -18.52
N GLU A 161 15.04 -17.36 -18.76
CA GLU A 161 14.74 -16.04 -19.38
C GLU A 161 14.77 -14.91 -18.38
N LEU A 162 14.38 -15.17 -17.13
CA LEU A 162 14.41 -14.18 -16.04
C LEU A 162 15.84 -13.86 -15.55
N GLU A 163 16.75 -14.83 -15.60
CA GLU A 163 18.15 -14.65 -15.20
C GLU A 163 18.98 -13.83 -16.22
N LYS A 164 18.43 -13.56 -17.42
CA LYS A 164 19.13 -12.84 -18.49
C LYS A 164 18.80 -11.36 -18.58
N GLN A 165 17.87 -10.85 -17.74
CA GLN A 165 17.51 -9.44 -17.64
C GLN A 165 18.17 -8.78 -16.43
#